data_b2bb971f857aa75e73060c1de5fea2cc
#
_entry.id   b2bb971f857aa75e73060c1de5fea2cc
#
_cell.length_a   1.000
_cell.length_b   1.000
_cell.length_c   1.000
_cell.angle_alpha   90.00
_cell.angle_beta   90.00
_cell.angle_gamma   90.00
#
_symmetry.space_group_name_H-M   'P 1'
#
loop_
_entity.id
_entity.type
_entity.pdbx_description
1 polymer ?
#
loop_
_entity_poly.entity_id
_entity_poly.type
_entity_poly.pdbx_seq_one_letter_code
_entity_poly.pdbx_strand_id
1 'polypeptide(L)'
;MRYVIIGGGIAGTTTAEELRKLDSSSEITLVSEEQHQIYSRVLLPHYIKGKVPRERVFLKKENWYSEQNIDWMPGVLAIHLDTKNKFVALSNGREIEYDKLLIATGGEPRLLFENNKNVSYLRSLSDADHLLELLNGHSDSCRGEIFGSGFIACEYINLFSHFVLPTRVSFRSEHFWSRILDREPGELINQHLEKNGIVSRNNFVFPETLIDSAKSDSIFGIGSGIEPDFSWLNESGIEIKSGIRANEFLETNITDVFTAGDVAEFYDVIVDRHVKVGNWMSAMAQGRVVAQNMFGNKTVFELVSSYATNILGLEVIFIGDVSKEASDEVRLIGSIEDGGITQLVGRKGQLVGAILLNRNSDRATITNMIKNRQVFSHSVILKELGDRR
;
A
#
# COMPACT_ATOMS: atom_id res chain seq x y z
N MET A 1 21.69 23.46 -3.89
CA MET A 1 21.61 22.03 -3.50
C MET A 1 20.85 21.29 -4.59
N ARG A 2 21.32 20.08 -4.96
CA ARG A 2 20.69 19.22 -5.96
C ARG A 2 19.96 18.08 -5.24
N TYR A 3 18.63 18.14 -5.23
CA TYR A 3 17.79 17.08 -4.71
C TYR A 3 17.32 16.19 -5.85
N VAL A 4 17.62 14.90 -5.77
CA VAL A 4 17.15 13.90 -6.75
C VAL A 4 16.17 12.96 -6.06
N ILE A 5 15.03 12.74 -6.72
CA ILE A 5 13.92 11.92 -6.21
C ILE A 5 13.61 10.85 -7.26
N ILE A 6 13.75 9.58 -6.90
CA ILE A 6 13.43 8.44 -7.77
C ILE A 6 12.08 7.85 -7.33
N GLY A 7 11.06 8.06 -8.15
CA GLY A 7 9.69 7.62 -7.93
C GLY A 7 8.69 8.78 -7.87
N GLY A 8 7.84 8.90 -8.91
CA GLY A 8 6.81 9.94 -9.04
C GLY A 8 5.51 9.67 -8.28
N GLY A 9 5.50 8.68 -7.37
CA GLY A 9 4.36 8.37 -6.50
C GLY A 9 4.12 9.42 -5.42
N ILE A 10 3.15 9.14 -4.50
CA ILE A 10 2.74 10.11 -3.48
C ILE A 10 3.89 10.53 -2.55
N ALA A 11 4.79 9.60 -2.18
CA ALA A 11 5.93 9.92 -1.32
C ALA A 11 6.88 10.90 -2.02
N GLY A 12 7.34 10.57 -3.24
CA GLY A 12 8.29 11.40 -3.99
C GLY A 12 7.72 12.75 -4.37
N THR A 13 6.49 12.81 -4.88
CA THR A 13 5.84 14.08 -5.26
C THR A 13 5.60 14.97 -4.03
N THR A 14 5.20 14.39 -2.89
CA THR A 14 5.06 15.16 -1.64
C THR A 14 6.41 15.70 -1.18
N THR A 15 7.48 14.89 -1.29
CA THR A 15 8.83 15.35 -0.94
C THR A 15 9.28 16.52 -1.83
N ALA A 16 9.06 16.41 -3.14
CA ALA A 16 9.41 17.49 -4.08
C ALA A 16 8.66 18.80 -3.75
N GLU A 17 7.35 18.69 -3.46
CA GLU A 17 6.51 19.84 -3.07
C GLU A 17 6.99 20.50 -1.76
N GLU A 18 7.27 19.71 -0.74
CA GLU A 18 7.72 20.22 0.55
C GLU A 18 9.15 20.79 0.48
N LEU A 19 10.06 20.14 -0.27
CA LEU A 19 11.40 20.68 -0.49
C LEU A 19 11.36 22.05 -1.18
N ARG A 20 10.49 22.23 -2.19
CA ARG A 20 10.35 23.52 -2.86
C ARG A 20 9.83 24.62 -1.93
N LYS A 21 8.98 24.30 -0.97
CA LYS A 21 8.52 25.24 0.07
C LYS A 21 9.65 25.62 1.04
N LEU A 22 10.54 24.65 1.37
CA LEU A 22 11.66 24.85 2.28
C LEU A 22 12.85 25.55 1.61
N ASP A 23 13.13 25.23 0.34
CA ASP A 23 14.26 25.74 -0.43
C ASP A 23 13.78 26.18 -1.84
N SER A 24 13.51 27.46 -1.96
CA SER A 24 12.99 28.05 -3.21
C SER A 24 14.02 28.09 -4.34
N SER A 25 15.31 27.95 -4.04
CA SER A 25 16.42 28.11 -5.00
C SER A 25 17.11 26.80 -5.40
N SER A 26 16.80 25.71 -4.75
CA SER A 26 17.40 24.40 -5.03
C SER A 26 17.00 23.83 -6.40
N GLU A 27 17.84 22.98 -6.93
CA GLU A 27 17.50 22.11 -8.06
C GLU A 27 16.79 20.87 -7.54
N ILE A 28 15.59 20.59 -8.06
CA ILE A 28 14.80 19.40 -7.69
C ILE A 28 14.51 18.63 -8.97
N THR A 29 15.04 17.41 -9.06
CA THR A 29 14.74 16.48 -10.16
C THR A 29 13.89 15.33 -9.64
N LEU A 30 12.75 15.08 -10.29
CA LEU A 30 11.84 13.96 -10.00
C LEU A 30 11.77 13.00 -11.20
N VAL A 31 12.32 11.81 -11.03
CA VAL A 31 12.32 10.75 -12.04
C VAL A 31 11.12 9.82 -11.78
N SER A 32 10.33 9.54 -12.80
CA SER A 32 9.17 8.66 -12.73
C SER A 32 9.13 7.68 -13.89
N GLU A 33 8.95 6.40 -13.61
CA GLU A 33 8.71 5.38 -14.63
C GLU A 33 7.38 5.61 -15.36
N GLU A 34 6.35 6.03 -14.61
CA GLU A 34 5.04 6.33 -15.19
C GLU A 34 5.07 7.63 -16.01
N GLN A 35 4.33 7.61 -17.15
CA GLN A 35 4.22 8.76 -18.06
C GLN A 35 3.30 9.87 -17.52
N HIS A 36 2.47 9.54 -16.54
CA HIS A 36 1.44 10.44 -16.03
C HIS A 36 1.94 11.24 -14.82
N GLN A 37 1.41 12.47 -14.69
CA GLN A 37 1.51 13.23 -13.45
C GLN A 37 0.88 12.44 -12.28
N ILE A 38 1.22 12.83 -11.05
CA ILE A 38 0.70 12.16 -9.86
C ILE A 38 -0.83 12.06 -9.86
N TYR A 39 -1.34 10.87 -9.64
CA TYR A 39 -2.76 10.56 -9.49
C TYR A 39 -3.02 9.74 -8.22
N SER A 40 -4.26 9.74 -7.77
CA SER A 40 -4.68 8.97 -6.59
C SER A 40 -5.00 7.52 -6.97
N ARG A 41 -4.13 6.59 -6.58
CA ARG A 41 -4.38 5.13 -6.73
C ARG A 41 -5.62 4.69 -5.94
N VAL A 42 -5.94 5.39 -4.84
CA VAL A 42 -7.14 5.14 -4.02
C VAL A 42 -8.44 5.47 -4.76
N LEU A 43 -8.39 6.38 -5.74
CA LEU A 43 -9.55 6.74 -6.56
C LEU A 43 -9.76 5.83 -7.78
N LEU A 44 -8.82 4.95 -8.13
CA LEU A 44 -8.95 4.08 -9.30
C LEU A 44 -10.20 3.19 -9.26
N PRO A 45 -10.56 2.53 -8.15
CA PRO A 45 -11.82 1.78 -8.07
C PRO A 45 -13.07 2.66 -8.24
N HIS A 46 -13.01 3.92 -7.79
CA HIS A 46 -14.12 4.87 -7.98
C HIS A 46 -14.23 5.35 -9.43
N TYR A 47 -13.10 5.53 -10.11
CA TYR A 47 -13.04 5.80 -11.54
C TYR A 47 -13.65 4.66 -12.35
N ILE A 48 -13.23 3.42 -12.10
CA ILE A 48 -13.78 2.24 -12.78
C ILE A 48 -15.30 2.13 -12.58
N LYS A 49 -15.82 2.44 -11.39
CA LYS A 49 -17.27 2.47 -11.09
C LYS A 49 -18.01 3.67 -11.71
N GLY A 50 -17.34 4.54 -12.45
CA GLY A 50 -17.93 5.74 -13.01
C GLY A 50 -18.34 6.82 -11.99
N LYS A 51 -17.92 6.68 -10.71
CA LYS A 51 -18.22 7.66 -9.64
C LYS A 51 -17.32 8.90 -9.70
N VAL A 52 -16.15 8.76 -10.29
CA VAL A 52 -15.18 9.83 -10.48
C VAL A 52 -14.70 9.80 -11.93
N PRO A 53 -14.77 10.91 -12.68
CA PRO A 53 -14.24 10.95 -14.05
C PRO A 53 -12.71 10.84 -14.04
N ARG A 54 -12.13 10.32 -15.15
CA ARG A 54 -10.70 10.03 -15.28
C ARG A 54 -9.80 11.22 -14.92
N GLU A 55 -10.21 12.43 -15.33
CA GLU A 55 -9.45 13.67 -15.11
C GLU A 55 -9.34 14.03 -13.62
N ARG A 56 -10.30 13.59 -12.81
CA ARG A 56 -10.31 13.86 -11.35
C ARG A 56 -9.49 12.87 -10.52
N VAL A 57 -8.93 11.83 -11.11
CA VAL A 57 -7.97 10.99 -10.40
C VAL A 57 -6.61 11.69 -10.23
N PHE A 58 -6.28 12.65 -11.12
CA PHE A 58 -5.04 13.41 -11.04
C PHE A 58 -5.06 14.42 -9.89
N LEU A 59 -3.99 14.42 -9.10
CA LEU A 59 -3.86 15.28 -7.91
C LEU A 59 -3.21 16.62 -8.24
N LYS A 60 -2.47 16.70 -9.33
CA LYS A 60 -1.80 17.91 -9.83
C LYS A 60 -2.15 18.09 -11.29
N LYS A 61 -2.11 19.34 -11.76
CA LYS A 61 -2.22 19.64 -13.19
C LYS A 61 -0.92 19.28 -13.91
N GLU A 62 -0.98 19.09 -15.20
CA GLU A 62 0.18 18.71 -16.03
C GLU A 62 1.34 19.72 -15.92
N ASN A 63 1.04 21.01 -15.86
CA ASN A 63 2.02 22.09 -15.75
C ASN A 63 2.52 22.36 -14.31
N TRP A 64 1.99 21.66 -13.30
CA TRP A 64 2.33 21.92 -11.91
C TRP A 64 3.83 21.76 -11.62
N TYR A 65 4.49 20.74 -12.19
CA TYR A 65 5.93 20.52 -11.96
C TYR A 65 6.77 21.69 -12.47
N SER A 66 6.49 22.18 -13.67
CA SER A 66 7.18 23.34 -14.25
C SER A 66 6.86 24.63 -13.48
N GLU A 67 5.63 24.84 -13.03
CA GLU A 67 5.25 25.98 -12.18
C GLU A 67 5.98 25.99 -10.83
N GLN A 68 6.35 24.78 -10.32
CA GLN A 68 7.14 24.62 -9.10
C GLN A 68 8.65 24.55 -9.37
N ASN A 69 9.13 24.77 -10.59
CA ASN A 69 10.52 24.60 -10.98
C ASN A 69 11.09 23.23 -10.58
N ILE A 70 10.31 22.15 -10.77
CA ILE A 70 10.72 20.78 -10.60
C ILE A 70 11.03 20.19 -11.98
N ASP A 71 12.26 19.70 -12.19
CA ASP A 71 12.65 18.95 -13.40
C ASP A 71 12.01 17.56 -13.33
N TRP A 72 10.81 17.44 -13.88
CA TRP A 72 10.07 16.18 -13.89
C TRP A 72 10.38 15.37 -15.15
N MET A 73 10.81 14.13 -14.96
CA MET A 73 11.20 13.18 -15.99
C MET A 73 10.25 11.98 -16.03
N PRO A 74 9.10 12.08 -16.72
CA PRO A 74 8.17 10.96 -16.89
C PRO A 74 8.71 9.92 -17.88
N GLY A 75 8.36 8.63 -17.67
CA GLY A 75 8.73 7.51 -18.52
C GLY A 75 10.22 7.14 -18.47
N VAL A 76 10.89 7.50 -17.37
CA VAL A 76 12.33 7.26 -17.20
C VAL A 76 12.56 6.43 -15.94
N LEU A 77 13.35 5.35 -16.07
CA LEU A 77 13.75 4.49 -14.95
C LEU A 77 15.16 4.85 -14.48
N ALA A 78 15.39 4.69 -13.17
CA ALA A 78 16.73 4.59 -12.62
C ALA A 78 17.24 3.16 -12.87
N ILE A 79 18.45 3.02 -13.41
CA ILE A 79 19.03 1.72 -13.78
C ILE A 79 20.31 1.38 -13.02
N HIS A 80 20.93 2.36 -12.36
CA HIS A 80 22.11 2.16 -11.51
C HIS A 80 22.29 3.32 -10.54
N LEU A 81 22.73 3.03 -9.32
CA LEU A 81 23.09 4.00 -8.29
C LEU A 81 24.57 3.87 -7.89
N ASP A 82 25.35 4.92 -8.15
CA ASP A 82 26.69 5.07 -7.60
C ASP A 82 26.70 5.99 -6.37
N THR A 83 26.77 5.38 -5.20
CA THR A 83 26.77 6.13 -3.92
C THR A 83 28.11 6.80 -3.61
N LYS A 84 29.20 6.34 -4.19
CA LYS A 84 30.55 6.89 -3.97
C LYS A 84 30.74 8.19 -4.75
N ASN A 85 30.33 8.19 -6.01
CA ASN A 85 30.42 9.36 -6.90
C ASN A 85 29.14 10.21 -6.87
N LYS A 86 28.12 9.79 -6.12
CA LYS A 86 26.83 10.46 -5.95
C LYS A 86 26.10 10.78 -7.26
N PHE A 87 25.87 9.77 -8.08
CA PHE A 87 25.01 9.90 -9.28
C PHE A 87 24.05 8.72 -9.44
N VAL A 88 22.99 8.96 -10.18
CA VAL A 88 22.02 7.95 -10.64
C VAL A 88 22.06 7.89 -12.16
N ALA A 89 22.29 6.70 -12.71
CA ALA A 89 22.18 6.47 -14.16
C ALA A 89 20.75 6.11 -14.53
N LEU A 90 20.26 6.68 -15.63
CA LEU A 90 18.89 6.58 -16.10
C LEU A 90 18.78 5.82 -17.42
N SER A 91 17.60 5.22 -17.66
CA SER A 91 17.30 4.42 -18.86
C SER A 91 17.39 5.20 -20.18
N ASN A 92 17.32 6.53 -20.14
CA ASN A 92 17.50 7.41 -21.30
C ASN A 92 18.97 7.78 -21.57
N GLY A 93 19.93 7.16 -20.86
CA GLY A 93 21.37 7.39 -21.01
C GLY A 93 21.94 8.60 -20.26
N ARG A 94 21.09 9.34 -19.50
CA ARG A 94 21.58 10.43 -18.64
C ARG A 94 22.09 9.90 -17.30
N GLU A 95 23.08 10.60 -16.75
CA GLU A 95 23.52 10.48 -15.36
C GLU A 95 23.15 11.78 -14.64
N ILE A 96 22.57 11.65 -13.44
CA ILE A 96 22.18 12.80 -12.63
C ILE A 96 22.94 12.76 -11.31
N GLU A 97 23.78 13.76 -11.08
CA GLU A 97 24.45 13.96 -9.82
C GLU A 97 23.50 14.51 -8.75
N TYR A 98 23.68 14.08 -7.50
CA TYR A 98 22.88 14.55 -6.37
C TYR A 98 23.74 14.97 -5.18
N ASP A 99 23.25 15.95 -4.45
CA ASP A 99 23.73 16.25 -3.10
C ASP A 99 22.96 15.43 -2.07
N LYS A 100 21.64 15.24 -2.30
CA LYS A 100 20.76 14.35 -1.52
C LYS A 100 19.82 13.59 -2.44
N LEU A 101 19.60 12.31 -2.12
CA LEU A 101 18.79 11.38 -2.89
C LEU A 101 17.63 10.82 -2.08
N LEU A 102 16.43 10.78 -2.65
CA LEU A 102 15.29 10.01 -2.15
C LEU A 102 14.99 8.84 -3.09
N ILE A 103 14.88 7.63 -2.53
CA ILE A 103 14.38 6.44 -3.19
C ILE A 103 12.94 6.18 -2.74
N ALA A 104 11.96 6.41 -3.63
CA ALA A 104 10.53 6.28 -3.39
C ALA A 104 9.82 5.52 -4.53
N THR A 105 10.48 4.50 -5.06
CA THR A 105 10.04 3.71 -6.24
C THR A 105 8.78 2.89 -5.98
N GLY A 106 8.45 2.63 -4.71
CA GLY A 106 7.28 1.81 -4.36
C GLY A 106 7.48 0.34 -4.72
N GLY A 107 6.59 -0.25 -5.50
CA GLY A 107 6.68 -1.62 -5.99
C GLY A 107 5.58 -1.92 -7.00
N GLU A 108 5.79 -2.97 -7.80
CA GLU A 108 4.90 -3.41 -8.86
C GLU A 108 4.17 -4.71 -8.47
N PRO A 109 3.03 -5.00 -9.08
CA PRO A 109 2.32 -6.26 -8.85
C PRO A 109 3.22 -7.45 -9.19
N ARG A 110 3.20 -8.48 -8.34
CA ARG A 110 3.79 -9.77 -8.70
C ARG A 110 2.99 -10.35 -9.85
N LEU A 111 3.58 -10.42 -11.04
CA LEU A 111 2.95 -11.00 -12.22
C LEU A 111 2.90 -12.53 -12.07
N LEU A 112 1.69 -13.08 -11.99
CA LEU A 112 1.46 -14.54 -12.00
C LEU A 112 1.17 -15.05 -13.41
N PHE A 113 0.68 -14.17 -14.28
CA PHE A 113 0.28 -14.49 -15.64
C PHE A 113 0.67 -13.37 -16.58
N GLU A 114 1.50 -13.69 -17.53
CA GLU A 114 1.92 -12.75 -18.56
C GLU A 114 1.08 -12.94 -19.84
N ASN A 115 0.87 -11.85 -20.57
CA ASN A 115 0.27 -11.85 -21.91
C ASN A 115 -1.17 -12.40 -22.03
N ASN A 116 -1.96 -12.39 -20.96
CA ASN A 116 -3.37 -12.76 -21.04
C ASN A 116 -4.25 -11.50 -20.95
N LYS A 117 -4.95 -11.18 -22.03
CA LYS A 117 -5.80 -9.98 -22.16
C LYS A 117 -6.94 -9.90 -21.15
N ASN A 118 -7.38 -11.02 -20.59
CA ASN A 118 -8.48 -11.09 -19.62
C ASN A 118 -7.98 -11.00 -18.18
N VAL A 119 -6.66 -10.87 -17.95
CA VAL A 119 -6.04 -10.71 -16.65
C VAL A 119 -5.84 -9.23 -16.34
N SER A 120 -6.19 -8.82 -15.13
CA SER A 120 -6.02 -7.47 -14.63
C SER A 120 -5.26 -7.46 -13.31
N TYR A 121 -4.35 -6.49 -13.18
CA TYR A 121 -3.66 -6.11 -11.95
C TYR A 121 -4.08 -4.68 -11.64
N LEU A 122 -4.69 -4.41 -10.52
CA LEU A 122 -5.20 -3.06 -10.19
C LEU A 122 -4.13 -2.26 -9.43
N ARG A 123 -3.16 -1.69 -10.13
CA ARG A 123 -2.07 -0.90 -9.56
C ARG A 123 -1.94 0.49 -10.18
N SER A 124 -1.91 0.57 -11.50
CA SER A 124 -1.70 1.78 -12.28
C SER A 124 -3.00 2.32 -12.90
N LEU A 125 -2.93 3.54 -13.44
CA LEU A 125 -4.03 4.11 -14.22
C LEU A 125 -4.28 3.29 -15.49
N SER A 126 -3.23 2.78 -16.12
CA SER A 126 -3.35 1.90 -17.29
C SER A 126 -4.04 0.58 -16.95
N ASP A 127 -3.78 0.00 -15.76
CA ASP A 127 -4.50 -1.18 -15.29
C ASP A 127 -5.99 -0.87 -15.08
N ALA A 128 -6.30 0.31 -14.56
CA ALA A 128 -7.68 0.73 -14.35
C ALA A 128 -8.42 0.95 -15.69
N ASP A 129 -7.76 1.57 -16.68
CA ASP A 129 -8.28 1.73 -18.03
C ASP A 129 -8.53 0.37 -18.70
N HIS A 130 -7.57 -0.56 -18.62
CA HIS A 130 -7.70 -1.93 -19.13
C HIS A 130 -8.85 -2.70 -18.46
N LEU A 131 -8.93 -2.65 -17.12
CA LEU A 131 -10.01 -3.33 -16.40
C LEU A 131 -11.38 -2.75 -16.76
N LEU A 132 -11.48 -1.43 -16.95
CA LEU A 132 -12.73 -0.77 -17.37
C LEU A 132 -13.15 -1.21 -18.77
N GLU A 133 -12.21 -1.38 -19.71
CA GLU A 133 -12.48 -1.94 -21.05
C GLU A 133 -13.03 -3.36 -20.95
N LEU A 134 -12.41 -4.24 -20.15
CA LEU A 134 -12.89 -5.60 -19.92
C LEU A 134 -14.31 -5.62 -19.34
N LEU A 135 -14.55 -4.77 -18.33
CA LEU A 135 -15.84 -4.69 -17.64
C LEU A 135 -16.96 -4.11 -18.53
N ASN A 136 -16.65 -3.23 -19.48
CA ASN A 136 -17.63 -2.70 -20.43
C ASN A 136 -17.88 -3.62 -21.63
N GLY A 137 -16.92 -4.45 -21.97
CA GLY A 137 -16.99 -5.37 -23.14
C GLY A 137 -17.41 -6.80 -22.83
N HIS A 138 -17.77 -7.11 -21.57
CA HIS A 138 -18.09 -8.49 -21.18
C HIS A 138 -19.45 -8.96 -21.69
N SER A 139 -19.59 -10.27 -21.89
CA SER A 139 -20.86 -10.94 -22.23
C SER A 139 -21.69 -11.21 -20.97
N ASP A 140 -22.98 -11.47 -21.13
CA ASP A 140 -23.89 -11.84 -20.02
C ASP A 140 -23.48 -13.14 -19.31
N SER A 141 -22.69 -14.01 -19.97
CA SER A 141 -22.17 -15.26 -19.40
C SER A 141 -20.84 -15.08 -18.65
N CYS A 142 -20.25 -13.88 -18.68
CA CYS A 142 -18.97 -13.59 -18.10
C CYS A 142 -18.94 -13.74 -16.57
N ARG A 143 -17.80 -14.18 -16.04
CA ARG A 143 -17.58 -14.36 -14.61
C ARG A 143 -16.35 -13.61 -14.15
N GLY A 144 -16.40 -13.13 -12.91
CA GLY A 144 -15.26 -12.58 -12.21
C GLY A 144 -14.52 -13.66 -11.42
N GLU A 145 -13.26 -13.91 -11.75
CA GLU A 145 -12.39 -14.83 -11.02
C GLU A 145 -11.30 -14.03 -10.30
N ILE A 146 -11.30 -14.05 -8.98
CA ILE A 146 -10.38 -13.25 -8.17
C ILE A 146 -9.36 -14.17 -7.50
N PHE A 147 -8.10 -13.74 -7.52
CA PHE A 147 -6.99 -14.46 -6.92
C PHE A 147 -6.27 -13.63 -5.88
N GLY A 148 -6.41 -14.04 -4.61
CA GLY A 148 -5.87 -13.36 -3.45
C GLY A 148 -6.89 -13.16 -2.34
N SER A 149 -6.43 -12.77 -1.17
CA SER A 149 -7.24 -12.53 0.03
C SER A 149 -6.79 -11.28 0.79
N GLY A 150 -6.28 -10.29 0.05
CA GLY A 150 -5.82 -9.00 0.57
C GLY A 150 -6.66 -7.83 0.07
N PHE A 151 -6.12 -6.61 0.19
CA PHE A 151 -6.81 -5.36 -0.18
C PHE A 151 -7.28 -5.33 -1.63
N ILE A 152 -6.44 -5.76 -2.57
CA ILE A 152 -6.78 -5.75 -4.00
C ILE A 152 -7.90 -6.76 -4.30
N ALA A 153 -7.95 -7.90 -3.60
CA ALA A 153 -9.07 -8.83 -3.74
C ALA A 153 -10.39 -8.20 -3.28
N CYS A 154 -10.38 -7.39 -2.21
CA CYS A 154 -11.56 -6.64 -1.77
C CYS A 154 -12.04 -5.63 -2.81
N GLU A 155 -11.11 -4.93 -3.46
CA GLU A 155 -11.46 -4.00 -4.53
C GLU A 155 -12.08 -4.72 -5.73
N TYR A 156 -11.53 -5.86 -6.15
CA TYR A 156 -12.14 -6.67 -7.22
C TYR A 156 -13.52 -7.21 -6.84
N ILE A 157 -13.72 -7.68 -5.61
CA ILE A 157 -15.04 -8.11 -5.13
C ILE A 157 -16.05 -6.97 -5.27
N ASN A 158 -15.68 -5.77 -4.81
CA ASN A 158 -16.52 -4.59 -4.91
C ASN A 158 -16.77 -4.12 -6.36
N LEU A 159 -15.78 -4.28 -7.24
CA LEU A 159 -15.89 -3.93 -8.66
C LEU A 159 -16.78 -4.92 -9.39
N PHE A 160 -16.51 -6.22 -9.28
CA PHE A 160 -17.28 -7.24 -9.96
C PHE A 160 -18.73 -7.28 -9.50
N SER A 161 -18.98 -7.08 -8.19
CA SER A 161 -20.33 -6.91 -7.67
C SER A 161 -21.03 -5.68 -8.24
N HIS A 162 -20.34 -4.55 -8.41
CA HIS A 162 -20.89 -3.34 -9.01
C HIS A 162 -21.31 -3.55 -10.47
N PHE A 163 -20.55 -4.34 -11.24
CA PHE A 163 -20.85 -4.71 -12.63
C PHE A 163 -21.70 -5.98 -12.73
N VAL A 164 -22.23 -6.49 -11.61
CA VAL A 164 -23.15 -7.65 -11.53
C VAL A 164 -22.55 -8.94 -12.11
N LEU A 165 -21.22 -9.11 -12.05
CA LEU A 165 -20.57 -10.34 -12.47
C LEU A 165 -20.71 -11.42 -11.38
N PRO A 166 -21.15 -12.65 -11.73
CA PRO A 166 -21.03 -13.80 -10.84
C PRO A 166 -19.56 -14.00 -10.44
N THR A 167 -19.26 -13.85 -9.15
CA THR A 167 -17.89 -13.71 -8.67
C THR A 167 -17.45 -14.90 -7.83
N ARG A 168 -16.23 -15.37 -8.11
CA ARG A 168 -15.51 -16.34 -7.29
C ARG A 168 -14.19 -15.74 -6.81
N VAL A 169 -13.85 -15.96 -5.54
CA VAL A 169 -12.54 -15.60 -4.98
C VAL A 169 -11.82 -16.86 -4.53
N SER A 170 -10.56 -17.00 -4.94
CA SER A 170 -9.71 -18.17 -4.63
C SER A 170 -8.42 -17.70 -3.96
N PHE A 171 -8.01 -18.36 -2.86
CA PHE A 171 -6.82 -17.99 -2.10
C PHE A 171 -6.21 -19.20 -1.39
N ARG A 172 -4.89 -19.10 -1.10
CA ARG A 172 -4.09 -20.22 -0.54
C ARG A 172 -4.32 -20.48 0.94
N SER A 173 -4.87 -19.53 1.66
CA SER A 173 -5.07 -19.58 3.11
C SER A 173 -6.48 -20.08 3.47
N GLU A 174 -6.75 -20.29 4.78
CA GLU A 174 -8.06 -20.71 5.28
C GLU A 174 -9.11 -19.59 5.20
N HIS A 175 -8.69 -18.33 5.38
CA HIS A 175 -9.56 -17.15 5.35
C HIS A 175 -8.80 -15.91 4.87
N PHE A 176 -9.53 -14.83 4.64
CA PHE A 176 -8.95 -13.53 4.29
C PHE A 176 -7.94 -13.07 5.36
N TRP A 177 -6.82 -12.51 4.91
CA TRP A 177 -5.74 -11.99 5.77
C TRP A 177 -5.26 -12.95 6.87
N SER A 178 -5.26 -14.27 6.63
CA SER A 178 -4.90 -15.28 7.64
C SER A 178 -3.52 -15.09 8.29
N ARG A 179 -2.61 -14.32 7.65
CA ARG A 179 -1.31 -13.96 8.23
C ARG A 179 -1.42 -12.94 9.36
N ILE A 180 -2.51 -12.18 9.41
CA ILE A 180 -2.72 -11.09 10.38
C ILE A 180 -4.03 -11.22 11.17
N LEU A 181 -5.08 -11.82 10.61
CA LEU A 181 -6.32 -12.12 11.31
C LEU A 181 -6.29 -13.49 11.96
N ASP A 182 -6.91 -13.62 13.11
CA ASP A 182 -7.27 -14.89 13.73
C ASP A 182 -8.46 -15.53 13.01
N ARG A 183 -8.76 -16.76 13.39
CA ARG A 183 -9.77 -17.57 12.73
C ARG A 183 -11.17 -16.93 12.79
N GLU A 184 -11.60 -16.49 13.96
CA GLU A 184 -12.96 -15.95 14.16
C GLU A 184 -13.23 -14.69 13.33
N PRO A 185 -12.40 -13.62 13.35
CA PRO A 185 -12.59 -12.49 12.44
C PRO A 185 -12.45 -12.87 10.96
N GLY A 186 -11.62 -13.87 10.62
CA GLY A 186 -11.53 -14.40 9.26
C GLY A 186 -12.80 -15.11 8.82
N GLU A 187 -13.44 -15.89 9.68
CA GLU A 187 -14.72 -16.56 9.45
C GLU A 187 -15.87 -15.55 9.27
N LEU A 188 -15.87 -14.43 10.02
CA LEU A 188 -16.84 -13.36 9.81
C LEU A 188 -16.78 -12.82 8.38
N ILE A 189 -15.59 -12.63 7.84
CA ILE A 189 -15.42 -12.20 6.44
C ILE A 189 -15.96 -13.27 5.48
N ASN A 190 -15.60 -14.55 5.68
CA ASN A 190 -16.07 -15.63 4.81
C ASN A 190 -17.61 -15.72 4.80
N GLN A 191 -18.26 -15.69 5.96
CA GLN A 191 -19.71 -15.68 6.08
C GLN A 191 -20.36 -14.45 5.40
N HIS A 192 -19.70 -13.28 5.51
CA HIS A 192 -20.17 -12.07 4.85
C HIS A 192 -20.10 -12.19 3.32
N LEU A 193 -19.03 -12.79 2.78
CA LEU A 193 -18.89 -13.05 1.35
C LEU A 193 -19.97 -14.00 0.84
N GLU A 194 -20.19 -15.14 1.51
CA GLU A 194 -21.22 -16.11 1.18
C GLU A 194 -22.62 -15.49 1.18
N LYS A 195 -22.95 -14.70 2.22
CA LYS A 195 -24.23 -13.98 2.34
C LYS A 195 -24.46 -13.01 1.18
N ASN A 196 -23.39 -12.49 0.59
CA ASN A 196 -23.45 -11.60 -0.57
C ASN A 196 -23.27 -12.33 -1.92
N GLY A 197 -23.36 -13.68 -1.94
CA GLY A 197 -23.32 -14.48 -3.17
C GLY A 197 -21.92 -14.65 -3.77
N ILE A 198 -20.87 -14.33 -3.03
CA ILE A 198 -19.49 -14.54 -3.47
C ILE A 198 -19.06 -15.96 -3.14
N VAL A 199 -18.62 -16.71 -4.14
CA VAL A 199 -18.13 -18.08 -3.96
C VAL A 199 -16.66 -18.04 -3.53
N SER A 200 -16.37 -18.48 -2.31
CA SER A 200 -15.00 -18.56 -1.77
C SER A 200 -14.40 -19.94 -1.97
N ARG A 201 -13.14 -20.00 -2.42
CA ARG A 201 -12.30 -21.20 -2.45
C ARG A 201 -11.04 -20.95 -1.63
N ASN A 202 -11.04 -21.39 -0.40
CA ASN A 202 -9.89 -21.39 0.48
C ASN A 202 -8.97 -22.60 0.22
N ASN A 203 -7.74 -22.55 0.73
CA ASN A 203 -6.70 -23.58 0.55
C ASN A 203 -6.46 -23.96 -0.93
N PHE A 204 -6.68 -23.01 -1.84
CA PHE A 204 -6.58 -23.22 -3.27
C PHE A 204 -5.17 -22.90 -3.77
N VAL A 205 -4.48 -23.92 -4.30
CA VAL A 205 -3.19 -23.74 -4.97
C VAL A 205 -3.45 -23.50 -6.45
N PHE A 206 -2.91 -22.42 -6.98
CA PHE A 206 -3.04 -22.08 -8.40
C PHE A 206 -2.31 -23.07 -9.29
N PRO A 207 -2.98 -23.77 -10.20
CA PRO A 207 -2.31 -24.37 -11.33
C PRO A 207 -1.96 -23.27 -12.35
N GLU A 208 -0.71 -23.22 -12.79
CA GLU A 208 -0.23 -22.28 -13.82
C GLU A 208 -1.08 -22.38 -15.12
N THR A 209 -1.64 -23.55 -15.40
CA THR A 209 -2.48 -23.83 -16.57
C THR A 209 -3.93 -23.38 -16.44
N LEU A 210 -4.36 -22.85 -15.28
CA LEU A 210 -5.79 -22.55 -15.07
C LEU A 210 -6.29 -21.45 -16.00
N ILE A 211 -5.45 -20.46 -16.29
CA ILE A 211 -5.82 -19.32 -17.16
C ILE A 211 -5.73 -19.70 -18.63
N ASP A 212 -4.80 -20.57 -19.02
CA ASP A 212 -4.70 -21.06 -20.40
C ASP A 212 -5.89 -21.94 -20.78
N SER A 213 -6.48 -22.64 -19.79
CA SER A 213 -7.68 -23.45 -19.97
C SER A 213 -8.99 -22.68 -19.76
N ALA A 214 -8.93 -21.46 -19.21
CA ALA A 214 -10.11 -20.65 -18.97
C ALA A 214 -10.67 -20.14 -20.29
N LYS A 215 -11.89 -20.56 -20.58
CA LYS A 215 -12.68 -20.08 -21.71
C LYS A 215 -12.70 -18.55 -21.71
N SER A 216 -12.86 -17.94 -22.87
CA SER A 216 -12.90 -16.49 -23.15
C SER A 216 -13.91 -15.67 -22.33
N ASP A 217 -14.67 -16.30 -21.45
CA ASP A 217 -15.83 -15.79 -20.71
C ASP A 217 -15.51 -15.49 -19.22
N SER A 218 -14.27 -15.11 -18.88
CA SER A 218 -13.92 -14.74 -17.51
C SER A 218 -12.96 -13.55 -17.48
N ILE A 219 -13.16 -12.66 -16.52
CA ILE A 219 -12.22 -11.58 -16.17
C ILE A 219 -11.49 -12.00 -14.88
N PHE A 220 -10.17 -11.96 -14.92
CA PHE A 220 -9.33 -12.39 -13.82
C PHE A 220 -8.75 -11.18 -13.08
N GLY A 221 -9.10 -11.02 -11.81
CA GLY A 221 -8.53 -10.00 -10.91
C GLY A 221 -7.43 -10.60 -10.04
N ILE A 222 -6.19 -10.12 -10.17
CA ILE A 222 -5.05 -10.67 -9.46
C ILE A 222 -4.61 -9.76 -8.31
N GLY A 223 -4.71 -10.27 -7.07
CA GLY A 223 -4.23 -9.64 -5.85
C GLY A 223 -3.08 -10.41 -5.22
N SER A 224 -1.97 -10.60 -5.97
CA SER A 224 -0.79 -11.38 -5.55
C SER A 224 0.17 -10.65 -4.60
N GLY A 225 -0.08 -9.35 -4.35
CA GLY A 225 0.83 -8.45 -3.63
C GLY A 225 1.74 -7.66 -4.56
N ILE A 226 2.54 -6.78 -3.97
CA ILE A 226 3.51 -5.93 -4.68
C ILE A 226 4.93 -6.29 -4.26
N GLU A 227 5.87 -6.19 -5.20
CA GLU A 227 7.30 -6.39 -5.00
C GLU A 227 8.08 -5.18 -5.51
N PRO A 228 8.98 -4.62 -4.71
CA PRO A 228 9.92 -3.60 -5.18
C PRO A 228 10.99 -4.23 -6.07
N ASP A 229 11.40 -3.54 -7.12
CA ASP A 229 12.61 -3.88 -7.86
C ASP A 229 13.83 -3.20 -7.23
N PHE A 230 14.76 -4.00 -6.76
CA PHE A 230 16.04 -3.55 -6.18
C PHE A 230 17.24 -3.76 -7.11
N SER A 231 17.06 -4.26 -8.33
CA SER A 231 18.13 -4.62 -9.25
C SER A 231 19.07 -3.44 -9.57
N TRP A 232 18.53 -2.25 -9.70
CA TRP A 232 19.28 -1.02 -9.96
C TRP A 232 20.09 -0.50 -8.76
N LEU A 233 19.87 -1.06 -7.56
CA LEU A 233 20.63 -0.78 -6.34
C LEU A 233 21.77 -1.77 -6.09
N ASN A 234 21.97 -2.72 -7.00
CA ASN A 234 23.10 -3.65 -6.90
C ASN A 234 24.42 -2.87 -6.82
N GLU A 235 25.32 -3.28 -5.90
CA GLU A 235 26.62 -2.65 -5.66
C GLU A 235 26.57 -1.24 -5.03
N SER A 236 25.39 -0.67 -4.79
CA SER A 236 25.25 0.65 -4.14
C SER A 236 25.68 0.68 -2.67
N GLY A 237 25.73 -0.49 -2.02
CA GLY A 237 25.98 -0.62 -0.58
C GLY A 237 24.78 -0.29 0.32
N ILE A 238 23.60 -0.04 -0.26
CA ILE A 238 22.36 0.18 0.51
C ILE A 238 21.93 -1.13 1.18
N GLU A 239 21.59 -1.06 2.45
CA GLU A 239 21.05 -2.21 3.19
C GLU A 239 19.59 -2.47 2.80
N ILE A 240 19.34 -3.67 2.26
CA ILE A 240 18.02 -4.13 1.82
C ILE A 240 17.64 -5.40 2.58
N LYS A 241 16.41 -5.46 3.12
CA LYS A 241 15.80 -6.66 3.72
C LYS A 241 14.43 -6.90 3.08
N SER A 242 13.33 -6.68 3.79
CA SER A 242 11.99 -6.70 3.21
C SER A 242 11.69 -5.42 2.40
N GLY A 243 12.47 -4.37 2.63
CA GLY A 243 12.51 -3.09 1.98
C GLY A 243 13.90 -2.45 2.13
N ILE A 244 14.06 -1.23 1.67
CA ILE A 244 15.27 -0.43 1.92
C ILE A 244 15.28 -0.03 3.40
N ARG A 245 16.32 -0.44 4.14
CA ARG A 245 16.46 -0.16 5.56
C ARG A 245 16.71 1.33 5.79
N ALA A 246 15.96 1.88 6.74
CA ALA A 246 16.12 3.25 7.18
C ALA A 246 15.96 3.38 8.69
N ASN A 247 16.57 4.42 9.23
CA ASN A 247 16.41 4.83 10.63
C ASN A 247 15.09 5.59 10.85
N GLU A 248 14.88 6.12 12.05
CA GLU A 248 13.71 6.91 12.42
C GLU A 248 13.59 8.27 11.70
N PHE A 249 14.64 8.70 10.99
CA PHE A 249 14.66 9.89 10.14
C PHE A 249 14.40 9.56 8.67
N LEU A 250 14.13 8.27 8.33
CA LEU A 250 13.97 7.75 6.96
C LEU A 250 15.29 7.87 6.15
N GLU A 251 16.43 7.97 6.82
CA GLU A 251 17.77 7.95 6.22
C GLU A 251 18.28 6.51 6.18
N THR A 252 18.88 6.11 5.05
CA THR A 252 19.46 4.78 4.87
C THR A 252 20.82 4.68 5.58
N ASN A 253 21.49 3.54 5.45
CA ASN A 253 22.86 3.38 5.91
C ASN A 253 23.89 4.20 5.11
N ILE A 254 23.49 4.78 3.98
CA ILE A 254 24.33 5.67 3.15
C ILE A 254 23.95 7.12 3.43
N THR A 255 24.92 7.92 3.87
CA THR A 255 24.73 9.33 4.14
C THR A 255 24.13 10.07 2.95
N ASP A 256 23.17 10.99 3.19
CA ASP A 256 22.46 11.77 2.17
C ASP A 256 21.54 10.95 1.26
N VAL A 257 21.30 9.66 1.56
CA VAL A 257 20.35 8.82 0.84
C VAL A 257 19.20 8.42 1.76
N PHE A 258 17.99 8.77 1.34
CA PHE A 258 16.73 8.59 2.07
C PHE A 258 15.82 7.60 1.33
N THR A 259 14.84 7.04 2.05
CA THR A 259 13.81 6.21 1.44
C THR A 259 12.44 6.50 2.03
N ALA A 260 11.37 6.35 1.22
CA ALA A 260 9.99 6.56 1.65
C ALA A 260 8.98 5.77 0.82
N GLY A 261 7.80 5.53 1.40
CA GLY A 261 6.70 4.82 0.76
C GLY A 261 6.83 3.30 0.86
N ASP A 262 6.20 2.59 -0.10
CA ASP A 262 6.06 1.12 -0.05
C ASP A 262 7.41 0.38 -0.14
N VAL A 263 8.47 1.04 -0.64
CA VAL A 263 9.83 0.48 -0.73
C VAL A 263 10.59 0.53 0.58
N ALA A 264 10.20 1.43 1.51
CA ALA A 264 10.91 1.67 2.76
C ALA A 264 10.61 0.63 3.84
N GLU A 265 11.65 0.17 4.53
CA GLU A 265 11.60 -0.57 5.79
C GLU A 265 12.28 0.29 6.87
N PHE A 266 11.51 1.13 7.55
CA PHE A 266 12.01 2.13 8.48
C PHE A 266 11.88 1.70 9.93
N TYR A 267 12.72 2.28 10.80
CA TYR A 267 12.60 2.10 12.24
C TYR A 267 11.44 2.95 12.78
N ASP A 268 10.40 2.26 13.27
CA ASP A 268 9.23 2.88 13.87
C ASP A 268 9.44 3.04 15.39
N VAL A 269 9.53 4.27 15.82
CA VAL A 269 9.78 4.62 17.24
C VAL A 269 8.63 4.24 18.16
N ILE A 270 7.39 4.15 17.66
CA ILE A 270 6.20 3.80 18.47
C ILE A 270 6.24 2.31 18.82
N VAL A 271 6.49 1.45 17.83
CA VAL A 271 6.47 0.01 17.99
C VAL A 271 7.85 -0.61 18.24
N ASP A 272 8.90 0.23 18.32
CA ASP A 272 10.28 -0.14 18.67
C ASP A 272 10.83 -1.28 17.79
N ARG A 273 10.63 -1.14 16.46
CA ARG A 273 11.21 -2.07 15.47
C ARG A 273 11.16 -1.50 14.06
N HIS A 274 11.87 -2.16 13.15
CA HIS A 274 11.69 -1.87 11.72
C HIS A 274 10.38 -2.47 11.21
N VAL A 275 9.64 -1.65 10.46
CA VAL A 275 8.36 -2.00 9.84
C VAL A 275 8.34 -1.59 8.38
N LYS A 276 7.55 -2.30 7.59
CA LYS A 276 7.21 -1.92 6.23
C LYS A 276 5.71 -1.64 6.16
N VAL A 277 5.34 -0.40 5.84
CA VAL A 277 3.95 0.06 5.82
C VAL A 277 3.60 0.58 4.44
N GLY A 278 2.88 -0.23 3.68
CA GLY A 278 2.45 0.10 2.32
C GLY A 278 1.04 0.68 2.30
N ASN A 279 0.88 1.97 2.59
CA ASN A 279 -0.37 2.67 2.37
C ASN A 279 -0.16 4.15 2.01
N TRP A 280 -1.15 4.73 1.32
CA TRP A 280 -1.12 6.07 0.77
C TRP A 280 -0.81 7.16 1.81
N MET A 281 -1.51 7.13 2.95
CA MET A 281 -1.37 8.16 3.99
C MET A 281 0.01 8.11 4.66
N SER A 282 0.51 6.91 4.94
CA SER A 282 1.86 6.72 5.48
C SER A 282 2.92 7.20 4.50
N ALA A 283 2.82 6.83 3.22
CA ALA A 283 3.76 7.25 2.18
C ALA A 283 3.80 8.78 2.02
N MET A 284 2.65 9.44 2.06
CA MET A 284 2.56 10.91 2.03
C MET A 284 3.20 11.55 3.27
N ALA A 285 2.94 11.01 4.46
CA ALA A 285 3.53 11.51 5.70
C ALA A 285 5.05 11.31 5.74
N GLN A 286 5.54 10.15 5.27
CA GLN A 286 6.98 9.89 5.11
C GLN A 286 7.61 10.91 4.16
N GLY A 287 6.97 11.22 3.02
CA GLY A 287 7.47 12.23 2.08
C GLY A 287 7.66 13.61 2.71
N ARG A 288 6.74 14.03 3.60
CA ARG A 288 6.88 15.30 4.35
C ARG A 288 8.07 15.28 5.29
N VAL A 289 8.25 14.21 6.04
CA VAL A 289 9.36 14.06 7.00
C VAL A 289 10.70 13.97 6.27
N VAL A 290 10.78 13.21 5.17
CA VAL A 290 11.98 13.12 4.34
C VAL A 290 12.38 14.49 3.79
N ALA A 291 11.43 15.30 3.33
CA ALA A 291 11.73 16.66 2.86
C ALA A 291 12.40 17.51 3.94
N GLN A 292 11.90 17.44 5.19
CA GLN A 292 12.55 18.14 6.34
C GLN A 292 13.97 17.64 6.56
N ASN A 293 14.17 16.32 6.55
CA ASN A 293 15.48 15.71 6.78
C ASN A 293 16.47 15.97 5.64
N MET A 294 16.02 15.93 4.40
CA MET A 294 16.83 16.32 3.24
C MET A 294 17.21 17.79 3.26
N PHE A 295 16.34 18.65 3.75
CA PHE A 295 16.65 20.09 3.94
C PHE A 295 17.65 20.34 5.09
N GLY A 296 17.72 19.42 6.07
CA GLY A 296 18.60 19.50 7.23
C GLY A 296 17.88 19.71 8.57
N ASN A 297 16.54 19.73 8.56
CA ASN A 297 15.72 19.79 9.77
C ASN A 297 15.49 18.39 10.33
N LYS A 298 16.29 17.97 11.29
CA LYS A 298 16.24 16.61 11.85
C LYS A 298 14.90 16.31 12.51
N THR A 299 14.05 15.58 11.81
CA THR A 299 12.65 15.26 12.18
C THR A 299 12.43 13.75 12.22
N VAL A 300 11.97 13.24 13.35
CA VAL A 300 11.63 11.82 13.53
C VAL A 300 10.31 11.52 12.82
N PHE A 301 10.23 10.40 12.10
CA PHE A 301 8.97 9.89 11.57
C PHE A 301 8.22 9.14 12.67
N GLU A 302 7.11 9.70 13.10
CA GLU A 302 6.24 9.13 14.13
C GLU A 302 4.79 9.18 13.66
N LEU A 303 4.20 8.01 13.34
CA LEU A 303 2.84 7.91 12.86
C LEU A 303 2.21 6.57 13.25
N VAL A 304 1.10 6.58 13.98
CA VAL A 304 0.24 5.41 14.07
C VAL A 304 -0.52 5.27 12.75
N SER A 305 -0.06 4.35 11.91
CA SER A 305 -0.71 4.11 10.61
C SER A 305 -2.14 3.62 10.80
N SER A 306 -3.09 4.19 10.06
CA SER A 306 -4.48 3.71 10.06
C SER A 306 -5.07 3.82 8.66
N TYR A 307 -5.58 2.70 8.15
CA TYR A 307 -6.20 2.63 6.85
C TYR A 307 -7.39 1.66 6.86
N ALA A 308 -8.36 1.90 6.00
CA ALA A 308 -9.58 1.13 5.93
C ALA A 308 -9.83 0.59 4.52
N THR A 309 -10.51 -0.53 4.45
CA THR A 309 -11.13 -1.06 3.24
C THR A 309 -12.58 -1.46 3.54
N ASN A 310 -13.32 -1.75 2.49
CA ASN A 310 -14.70 -2.19 2.59
C ASN A 310 -14.90 -3.41 1.69
N ILE A 311 -15.64 -4.39 2.16
CA ILE A 311 -16.00 -5.58 1.40
C ILE A 311 -17.53 -5.67 1.39
N LEU A 312 -18.18 -5.18 0.33
CA LEU A 312 -19.64 -5.23 0.18
C LEU A 312 -20.41 -4.71 1.43
N GLY A 313 -19.91 -3.61 2.02
CA GLY A 313 -20.48 -2.99 3.21
C GLY A 313 -19.84 -3.39 4.53
N LEU A 314 -19.09 -4.49 4.61
CA LEU A 314 -18.28 -4.82 5.77
C LEU A 314 -17.03 -3.90 5.82
N GLU A 315 -16.96 -3.03 6.82
CA GLU A 315 -15.80 -2.17 7.03
C GLU A 315 -14.68 -2.91 7.75
N VAL A 316 -13.47 -2.82 7.24
CA VAL A 316 -12.26 -3.39 7.86
C VAL A 316 -11.21 -2.31 8.01
N ILE A 317 -10.78 -2.03 9.26
CA ILE A 317 -9.82 -0.99 9.58
C ILE A 317 -8.58 -1.62 10.21
N PHE A 318 -7.42 -1.23 9.73
CA PHE A 318 -6.12 -1.65 10.25
C PHE A 318 -5.44 -0.46 10.92
N ILE A 319 -4.92 -0.66 12.14
CA ILE A 319 -4.31 0.39 12.96
C ILE A 319 -2.97 -0.12 13.49
N GLY A 320 -1.90 0.65 13.32
CA GLY A 320 -0.57 0.32 13.84
C GLY A 320 0.04 -0.95 13.22
N ASP A 321 0.77 -1.70 14.03
CA ASP A 321 1.44 -2.94 13.62
C ASP A 321 0.56 -4.16 13.90
N VAL A 322 -0.02 -4.72 12.86
CA VAL A 322 -0.94 -5.86 12.93
C VAL A 322 -0.25 -7.21 12.65
N SER A 323 1.08 -7.25 12.59
CA SER A 323 1.86 -8.46 12.30
C SER A 323 1.74 -9.47 13.43
N LYS A 324 1.14 -10.63 13.18
CA LYS A 324 1.05 -11.73 14.15
C LYS A 324 2.39 -12.39 14.44
N GLU A 325 3.28 -12.47 13.45
CA GLU A 325 4.62 -13.06 13.61
C GLU A 325 5.48 -12.30 14.62
N ALA A 326 5.19 -10.99 14.80
CA ALA A 326 5.90 -10.14 15.75
C ALA A 326 5.10 -9.89 17.04
N SER A 327 3.92 -10.50 17.21
CA SER A 327 3.08 -10.34 18.41
C SER A 327 3.39 -11.38 19.47
N ASP A 328 3.27 -10.97 20.75
CA ASP A 328 3.34 -11.86 21.90
C ASP A 328 1.93 -12.33 22.31
N GLU A 329 0.91 -11.51 22.01
CA GLU A 329 -0.46 -11.74 22.44
C GLU A 329 -1.45 -11.12 21.47
N VAL A 330 -2.55 -11.83 21.20
CA VAL A 330 -3.70 -11.35 20.43
C VAL A 330 -4.94 -11.49 21.29
N ARG A 331 -5.82 -10.46 21.27
CA ARG A 331 -7.12 -10.50 21.98
C ARG A 331 -8.24 -10.07 21.05
N LEU A 332 -9.39 -10.71 21.21
CA LEU A 332 -10.61 -10.37 20.47
C LEU A 332 -11.61 -9.68 21.40
N ILE A 333 -12.33 -8.69 20.87
CA ILE A 333 -13.44 -8.01 21.51
C ILE A 333 -14.62 -8.01 20.54
N GLY A 334 -15.81 -8.33 21.01
CA GLY A 334 -16.98 -8.55 20.17
C GLY A 334 -17.01 -9.96 19.60
N SER A 335 -18.01 -10.27 18.79
CA SER A 335 -18.23 -11.59 18.22
C SER A 335 -18.86 -11.51 16.83
N ILE A 336 -18.98 -12.66 16.17
CA ILE A 336 -19.73 -12.81 14.91
C ILE A 336 -21.21 -12.47 15.13
N GLU A 337 -21.80 -12.91 16.25
CA GLU A 337 -23.20 -12.67 16.60
C GLU A 337 -23.48 -11.17 16.80
N ASP A 338 -22.52 -10.43 17.35
CA ASP A 338 -22.61 -8.96 17.51
C ASP A 338 -22.42 -8.19 16.20
N GLY A 339 -22.04 -8.90 15.13
CA GLY A 339 -21.80 -8.33 13.81
C GLY A 339 -20.52 -7.50 13.69
N GLY A 340 -19.62 -7.57 14.69
CA GLY A 340 -18.35 -6.85 14.66
C GLY A 340 -17.32 -7.35 15.66
N ILE A 341 -16.06 -7.42 15.21
CA ILE A 341 -14.92 -7.89 16.00
C ILE A 341 -13.78 -6.88 15.94
N THR A 342 -13.17 -6.60 17.09
CA THR A 342 -11.89 -5.93 17.19
C THR A 342 -10.83 -6.95 17.60
N GLN A 343 -9.84 -7.17 16.74
CA GLN A 343 -8.64 -7.93 17.08
C GLN A 343 -7.54 -6.97 17.51
N LEU A 344 -7.08 -7.10 18.74
CA LEU A 344 -5.99 -6.30 19.33
C LEU A 344 -4.69 -7.10 19.28
N VAL A 345 -3.59 -6.43 18.99
CA VAL A 345 -2.24 -7.03 18.88
C VAL A 345 -1.31 -6.40 19.91
N GLY A 346 -0.80 -7.24 20.83
CA GLY A 346 0.14 -6.87 21.88
C GLY A 346 1.56 -7.34 21.60
N ARG A 347 2.54 -6.55 22.06
CA ARG A 347 3.95 -6.92 22.02
C ARG A 347 4.70 -6.28 23.19
N LYS A 348 5.55 -7.05 23.87
CA LYS A 348 6.30 -6.62 25.07
C LYS A 348 5.39 -5.94 26.11
N GLY A 349 4.16 -6.46 26.27
CA GLY A 349 3.17 -5.92 27.20
C GLY A 349 2.55 -4.57 26.80
N GLN A 350 2.69 -4.12 25.55
CA GLN A 350 2.10 -2.89 25.02
C GLN A 350 1.17 -3.20 23.85
N LEU A 351 0.11 -2.39 23.67
CA LEU A 351 -0.74 -2.43 22.49
C LEU A 351 0.01 -1.81 21.31
N VAL A 352 0.21 -2.58 20.23
CA VAL A 352 0.96 -2.13 19.04
C VAL A 352 0.12 -2.06 17.78
N GLY A 353 -1.00 -2.77 17.73
CA GLY A 353 -1.88 -2.78 16.57
C GLY A 353 -3.28 -3.28 16.85
N ALA A 354 -4.17 -3.04 15.89
CA ALA A 354 -5.53 -3.58 15.92
C ALA A 354 -6.12 -3.72 14.51
N ILE A 355 -7.06 -4.66 14.38
CA ILE A 355 -7.91 -4.81 13.19
C ILE A 355 -9.36 -4.77 13.65
N LEU A 356 -10.14 -3.86 13.06
CA LEU A 356 -11.54 -3.66 13.40
C LEU A 356 -12.42 -4.10 12.23
N LEU A 357 -13.36 -4.98 12.48
CA LEU A 357 -14.40 -5.39 11.55
C LEU A 357 -15.72 -4.81 12.05
N ASN A 358 -16.32 -3.88 11.30
CA ASN A 358 -17.55 -3.14 11.66
C ASN A 358 -17.53 -2.46 13.05
N ARG A 359 -16.34 -2.11 13.57
CA ARG A 359 -16.17 -1.48 14.90
C ARG A 359 -15.43 -0.15 14.82
N ASN A 360 -15.79 0.68 13.85
CA ASN A 360 -15.15 1.98 13.62
C ASN A 360 -15.18 2.90 14.86
N SER A 361 -16.16 2.77 15.74
CA SER A 361 -16.23 3.51 17.00
C SER A 361 -14.99 3.34 17.89
N ASP A 362 -14.29 2.23 17.78
CA ASP A 362 -13.13 1.91 18.61
C ASP A 362 -11.82 2.54 18.05
N ARG A 363 -11.85 3.01 16.80
CA ARG A 363 -10.68 3.48 16.04
C ARG A 363 -9.90 4.57 16.75
N ALA A 364 -10.59 5.64 17.19
CA ALA A 364 -9.90 6.78 17.81
C ALA A 364 -9.26 6.41 19.15
N THR A 365 -9.97 5.66 19.99
CA THR A 365 -9.48 5.16 21.26
C THR A 365 -8.23 4.29 21.07
N ILE A 366 -8.30 3.29 20.20
CA ILE A 366 -7.18 2.38 19.92
C ILE A 366 -5.97 3.12 19.35
N THR A 367 -6.19 4.05 18.41
CA THR A 367 -5.11 4.87 17.87
C THR A 367 -4.38 5.64 18.98
N ASN A 368 -5.12 6.25 19.92
CA ASN A 368 -4.54 6.93 21.07
C ASN A 368 -3.83 6.00 22.03
N MET A 369 -4.39 4.79 22.28
CA MET A 369 -3.75 3.78 23.12
C MET A 369 -2.38 3.36 22.56
N ILE A 370 -2.29 3.10 21.25
CA ILE A 370 -1.03 2.75 20.57
C ILE A 370 -0.06 3.91 20.63
N LYS A 371 -0.49 5.12 20.27
CA LYS A 371 0.35 6.33 20.32
C LYS A 371 0.95 6.57 21.70
N ASN A 372 0.17 6.37 22.75
CA ASN A 372 0.60 6.56 24.13
C ASN A 372 1.28 5.31 24.72
N ARG A 373 1.57 4.28 23.92
CA ARG A 373 2.23 3.03 24.35
C ARG A 373 1.56 2.41 25.58
N GLN A 374 0.23 2.37 25.58
CA GLN A 374 -0.52 1.86 26.73
C GLN A 374 -0.26 0.38 26.97
N VAL A 375 -0.30 0.00 28.25
CA VAL A 375 -0.11 -1.38 28.69
C VAL A 375 -1.23 -2.27 28.10
N PHE A 376 -0.84 -3.38 27.49
CA PHE A 376 -1.75 -4.38 26.93
C PHE A 376 -2.24 -5.32 28.03
N SER A 377 -3.21 -4.88 28.82
CA SER A 377 -3.82 -5.68 29.89
C SER A 377 -5.34 -5.69 29.77
N HIS A 378 -5.96 -6.75 30.27
CA HIS A 378 -7.42 -6.91 30.25
C HIS A 378 -8.14 -5.74 30.94
N SER A 379 -7.66 -5.30 32.09
CA SER A 379 -8.25 -4.19 32.85
C SER A 379 -8.18 -2.84 32.11
N VAL A 380 -7.08 -2.56 31.43
CA VAL A 380 -6.91 -1.34 30.62
C VAL A 380 -7.83 -1.39 29.41
N ILE A 381 -7.89 -2.53 28.71
CA ILE A 381 -8.73 -2.71 27.52
C ILE A 381 -10.20 -2.54 27.88
N LEU A 382 -10.68 -3.19 28.96
CA LEU A 382 -12.07 -3.04 29.40
C LEU A 382 -12.42 -1.60 29.81
N LYS A 383 -11.51 -0.91 30.47
CA LYS A 383 -11.70 0.48 30.87
C LYS A 383 -11.86 1.40 29.66
N GLU A 384 -11.03 1.24 28.64
CA GLU A 384 -10.97 2.14 27.48
C GLU A 384 -12.04 1.81 26.41
N LEU A 385 -12.32 0.52 26.17
CA LEU A 385 -13.21 0.05 25.12
C LEU A 385 -14.56 -0.44 25.65
N GLY A 386 -14.71 -0.58 26.97
CA GLY A 386 -15.90 -1.11 27.64
C GLY A 386 -15.99 -2.64 27.60
N ASP A 387 -16.83 -3.20 28.47
CA ASP A 387 -17.17 -4.64 28.47
C ASP A 387 -18.25 -4.85 27.39
N ARG A 388 -17.84 -4.79 26.14
CA ARG A 388 -18.70 -5.11 24.99
C ARG A 388 -18.36 -6.52 24.54
N ARG A 389 -18.90 -7.50 25.30
CA ARG A 389 -18.91 -8.89 24.88
C ARG A 389 -19.86 -9.07 23.73
#